data_7563b83b030fab193675be20d7f75691
#
_entry.id   7563b83b030fab193675be20d7f75691
#
_cell.length_a   1.000
_cell.length_b   1.000
_cell.length_c   1.000
_cell.angle_alpha   90.00
_cell.angle_beta   90.00
_cell.angle_gamma   90.00
#
_symmetry.space_group_name_H-M   'P 1'
#
loop_
_entity.id
_entity.type
_entity.pdbx_description
1 polymer ?
#
loop_
_entity_poly.entity_id
_entity_poly.type
_entity_poly.pdbx_seq_one_letter_code
_entity_poly.pdbx_strand_id
1 'polypeptide(L)'
;DNILFRVETGGLFEDLPRNSQGQAIIADARNDENLMIAGIQVAFLKFHNAVVERVRTATDLDGDAAFAEARRIVTWHYQWLILHQFLPQFIGQALVNDILANGRQHYTTLVPTIPVEFQTAAYRFGHSMIRPSYRANLAGDKGEAFFGMVFDPSEFGKSDPGDMTG
;
A
#
# COMPACT_ATOMS: atom_id res chain seq x y z
N ASP A 1 -11.11 -6.83 20.20
CA ASP A 1 -9.84 -7.56 20.11
C ASP A 1 -8.72 -6.58 19.76
N ASN A 2 -7.76 -6.37 20.65
CA ASN A 2 -6.76 -5.32 20.55
C ASN A 2 -5.61 -5.65 19.56
N ILE A 3 -5.68 -6.78 18.88
CA ILE A 3 -4.65 -7.24 17.94
C ILE A 3 -5.09 -7.20 16.48
N LEU A 4 -6.30 -6.77 16.22
CA LEU A 4 -6.81 -6.54 14.88
C LEU A 4 -6.81 -5.04 14.55
N PHE A 5 -6.40 -4.70 13.35
CA PHE A 5 -6.56 -3.34 12.87
C PHE A 5 -8.02 -3.03 12.57
N ARG A 6 -8.45 -1.85 12.97
CA ARG A 6 -9.75 -1.32 12.61
C ARG A 6 -9.77 -0.95 11.13
N VAL A 7 -10.84 -1.30 10.45
CA VAL A 7 -11.17 -0.88 9.09
C VAL A 7 -12.57 -0.30 9.13
N GLU A 8 -12.81 0.82 8.51
CA GLU A 8 -14.16 1.37 8.43
C GLU A 8 -15.03 0.53 7.51
N THR A 9 -16.22 0.25 7.98
CA THR A 9 -17.23 -0.51 7.24
C THR A 9 -18.53 0.28 7.26
N GLY A 10 -19.26 0.32 6.19
CA GLY A 10 -20.55 1.03 6.17
C GLY A 10 -20.89 1.62 4.82
N GLY A 11 -19.94 1.62 3.92
CA GLY A 11 -20.14 1.87 2.51
C GLY A 11 -20.01 0.61 1.66
N LEU A 12 -19.96 0.75 0.37
CA LEU A 12 -19.73 -0.37 -0.57
C LEU A 12 -18.26 -0.82 -0.58
N PHE A 13 -17.35 0.03 -0.12
CA PHE A 13 -15.94 -0.30 0.04
C PHE A 13 -15.51 -0.05 1.49
N GLU A 14 -14.55 -0.81 1.95
CA GLU A 14 -13.91 -0.54 3.23
C GLU A 14 -12.94 0.63 3.09
N ASP A 15 -12.82 1.41 4.15
CA ASP A 15 -11.98 2.59 4.23
C ASP A 15 -10.97 2.50 5.38
N LEU A 16 -10.03 3.40 5.40
CA LEU A 16 -9.10 3.61 6.49
C LEU A 16 -9.86 3.90 7.80
N PRO A 17 -9.32 3.50 8.97
CA PRO A 17 -9.91 3.88 10.24
C PRO A 17 -9.84 5.40 10.39
N ARG A 18 -10.98 6.02 10.71
CA ARG A 18 -11.08 7.49 10.84
C ARG A 18 -11.51 7.90 12.24
N ASN A 19 -11.07 9.08 12.64
CA ASN A 19 -11.57 9.75 13.83
C ASN A 19 -12.91 10.47 13.53
N SER A 20 -13.51 11.08 14.54
CA SER A 20 -14.77 11.82 14.43
C SER A 20 -14.71 13.07 13.52
N GLN A 21 -13.52 13.48 13.12
CA GLN A 21 -13.27 14.60 12.22
C GLN A 21 -13.00 14.13 10.77
N GLY A 22 -13.11 12.83 10.50
CA GLY A 22 -12.85 12.25 9.20
C GLY A 22 -11.37 12.03 8.87
N GLN A 23 -10.46 12.30 9.80
CA GLN A 23 -9.02 12.11 9.56
C GLN A 23 -8.65 10.63 9.71
N ALA A 24 -7.84 10.11 8.81
CA ALA A 24 -7.37 8.74 8.87
C ALA A 24 -6.44 8.51 10.08
N ILE A 25 -6.64 7.40 10.78
CA ILE A 25 -5.81 6.96 11.91
C ILE A 25 -4.74 6.01 11.36
N ILE A 26 -3.71 6.56 10.78
CA ILE A 26 -2.60 5.85 10.13
C ILE A 26 -1.25 6.49 10.52
N ALA A 27 -0.17 5.75 10.30
CA ALA A 27 1.16 6.21 10.67
C ALA A 27 1.70 7.33 9.78
N ASP A 28 1.30 7.37 8.52
CA ASP A 28 1.77 8.35 7.53
C ASP A 28 0.57 8.94 6.77
N ALA A 29 0.31 10.22 7.00
CA ALA A 29 -0.81 10.94 6.39
C ALA A 29 -0.79 10.90 4.85
N ARG A 30 0.37 10.72 4.22
CA ARG A 30 0.50 10.60 2.76
C ARG A 30 -0.21 9.38 2.20
N ASN A 31 -0.51 8.38 3.02
CA ASN A 31 -1.30 7.23 2.60
C ASN A 31 -2.81 7.51 2.49
N ASP A 32 -3.23 8.73 2.83
CA ASP A 32 -4.62 9.20 2.65
C ASP A 32 -4.70 10.40 1.67
N GLU A 33 -3.69 10.59 0.84
CA GLU A 33 -3.66 11.69 -0.14
C GLU A 33 -4.30 11.32 -1.49
N ASN A 34 -4.52 10.03 -1.75
CA ASN A 34 -5.25 9.57 -2.92
C ASN A 34 -5.94 8.22 -2.69
N LEU A 35 -7.05 8.01 -3.38
CA LEU A 35 -7.92 6.84 -3.22
C LEU A 35 -7.21 5.50 -3.48
N MET A 36 -6.30 5.45 -4.44
CA MET A 36 -5.60 4.20 -4.78
C MET A 36 -4.64 3.78 -3.66
N ILE A 37 -3.90 4.72 -3.09
CA ILE A 37 -2.97 4.43 -1.99
C ILE A 37 -3.74 4.14 -0.71
N ALA A 38 -4.82 4.87 -0.41
CA ALA A 38 -5.71 4.56 0.71
C ALA A 38 -6.28 3.14 0.59
N GLY A 39 -6.73 2.75 -0.60
CA GLY A 39 -7.21 1.39 -0.87
C GLY A 39 -6.14 0.31 -0.67
N ILE A 40 -4.89 0.55 -1.07
CA ILE A 40 -3.77 -0.35 -0.81
C ILE A 40 -3.50 -0.46 0.70
N GLN A 41 -3.52 0.66 1.42
CA GLN A 41 -3.35 0.65 2.89
C GLN A 41 -4.45 -0.19 3.56
N VAL A 42 -5.72 -0.02 3.18
CA VAL A 42 -6.84 -0.84 3.68
C VAL A 42 -6.63 -2.32 3.38
N ALA A 43 -6.19 -2.66 2.16
CA ALA A 43 -5.92 -4.04 1.78
C ALA A 43 -4.85 -4.68 2.69
N PHE A 44 -3.81 -3.94 3.07
CA PHE A 44 -2.80 -4.44 4.01
C PHE A 44 -3.31 -4.55 5.45
N LEU A 45 -4.18 -3.65 5.91
CA LEU A 45 -4.83 -3.80 7.22
C LEU A 45 -5.69 -5.07 7.26
N LYS A 46 -6.50 -5.32 6.25
CA LYS A 46 -7.30 -6.54 6.11
C LYS A 46 -6.44 -7.79 5.99
N PHE A 47 -5.37 -7.74 5.22
CA PHE A 47 -4.44 -8.85 5.09
C PHE A 47 -3.81 -9.18 6.44
N HIS A 48 -3.37 -8.19 7.22
CA HIS A 48 -2.87 -8.41 8.57
C HIS A 48 -3.92 -9.12 9.44
N ASN A 49 -5.15 -8.63 9.44
CA ASN A 49 -6.23 -9.23 10.22
C ASN A 49 -6.48 -10.71 9.83
N ALA A 50 -6.49 -11.00 8.53
CA ALA A 50 -6.64 -12.36 8.03
C ALA A 50 -5.45 -13.26 8.45
N VAL A 51 -4.23 -12.72 8.47
CA VAL A 51 -3.04 -13.45 8.93
C VAL A 51 -3.09 -13.69 10.44
N VAL A 52 -3.58 -12.73 11.26
CA VAL A 52 -3.79 -12.96 12.70
C VAL A 52 -4.70 -14.17 12.94
N GLU A 53 -5.85 -14.20 12.25
CA GLU A 53 -6.78 -15.33 12.39
C GLU A 53 -6.18 -16.65 11.89
N ARG A 54 -5.38 -16.59 10.83
CA ARG A 54 -4.66 -17.78 10.34
C ARG A 54 -3.62 -18.27 11.35
N VAL A 55 -2.86 -17.37 11.98
CA VAL A 55 -1.88 -17.71 13.02
C VAL A 55 -2.57 -18.36 14.21
N ARG A 56 -3.65 -17.77 14.70
CA ARG A 56 -4.44 -18.32 15.82
C ARG A 56 -4.98 -19.74 15.55
N THR A 57 -5.40 -19.97 14.30
CA THR A 57 -5.94 -21.28 13.91
C THR A 57 -4.87 -22.34 13.67
N ALA A 58 -3.69 -21.92 13.24
CA ALA A 58 -2.62 -22.84 12.86
C ALA A 58 -1.58 -23.08 13.96
N THR A 59 -1.60 -22.28 15.03
CA THR A 59 -0.65 -22.34 16.16
C THR A 59 -1.38 -22.08 17.48
N ASP A 60 -0.69 -22.25 18.59
CA ASP A 60 -1.19 -21.90 19.92
C ASP A 60 -0.94 -20.43 20.31
N LEU A 61 -0.53 -19.57 19.33
CA LEU A 61 -0.25 -18.17 19.60
C LEU A 61 -1.55 -17.36 19.67
N ASP A 62 -1.61 -16.46 20.65
CA ASP A 62 -2.67 -15.46 20.78
C ASP A 62 -2.12 -14.12 21.32
N GLY A 63 -2.97 -13.09 21.38
CA GLY A 63 -2.59 -11.78 21.88
C GLY A 63 -1.39 -11.18 21.14
N ASP A 64 -0.47 -10.57 21.89
CA ASP A 64 0.72 -9.91 21.35
C ASP A 64 1.62 -10.85 20.53
N ALA A 65 1.67 -12.13 20.89
CA ALA A 65 2.47 -13.11 20.15
C ALA A 65 1.87 -13.38 18.75
N ALA A 66 0.57 -13.54 18.64
CA ALA A 66 -0.11 -13.68 17.36
C ALA A 66 0.02 -12.41 16.51
N PHE A 67 -0.09 -11.22 17.13
CA PHE A 67 0.13 -9.95 16.43
C PHE A 67 1.55 -9.83 15.88
N ALA A 68 2.56 -10.14 16.69
CA ALA A 68 3.96 -10.06 16.28
C ALA A 68 4.27 -11.01 15.12
N GLU A 69 3.76 -12.23 15.17
CA GLU A 69 3.93 -13.20 14.09
C GLU A 69 3.19 -12.77 12.81
N ALA A 70 1.96 -12.30 12.93
CA ALA A 70 1.21 -11.77 11.78
C ALA A 70 1.94 -10.59 11.13
N ARG A 71 2.42 -9.64 11.94
CA ARG A 71 3.24 -8.51 11.45
C ARG A 71 4.47 -8.99 10.69
N ARG A 72 5.17 -10.00 11.21
CA ARG A 72 6.35 -10.57 10.56
C ARG A 72 6.00 -11.15 9.19
N ILE A 73 4.93 -11.95 9.11
CA ILE A 73 4.46 -12.58 7.87
C ILE A 73 4.04 -11.50 6.86
N VAL A 74 3.24 -10.52 7.26
CA VAL A 74 2.78 -9.44 6.39
C VAL A 74 3.95 -8.60 5.87
N THR A 75 4.93 -8.28 6.74
CA THR A 75 6.14 -7.55 6.35
C THR A 75 6.91 -8.32 5.27
N TRP A 76 7.07 -9.63 5.41
CA TRP A 76 7.75 -10.43 4.40
C TRP A 76 7.00 -10.48 3.06
N HIS A 77 5.68 -10.57 3.09
CA HIS A 77 4.87 -10.50 1.86
C HIS A 77 5.01 -9.13 1.19
N TYR A 78 4.99 -8.04 1.96
CA TYR A 78 5.19 -6.71 1.43
C TYR A 78 6.57 -6.55 0.76
N GLN A 79 7.63 -7.01 1.42
CA GLN A 79 8.98 -7.01 0.86
C GLN A 79 9.08 -7.88 -0.40
N TRP A 80 8.43 -9.05 -0.38
CA TRP A 80 8.40 -9.92 -1.55
C TRP A 80 7.70 -9.25 -2.74
N LEU A 81 6.57 -8.60 -2.51
CA LEU A 81 5.85 -7.84 -3.55
C LEU A 81 6.74 -6.75 -4.16
N ILE A 82 7.51 -6.03 -3.33
CA ILE A 82 8.45 -5.02 -3.84
C ILE A 82 9.50 -5.67 -4.75
N LEU A 83 10.14 -6.73 -4.30
CA LEU A 83 11.26 -7.36 -5.02
C LEU A 83 10.80 -8.11 -6.28
N HIS A 84 9.65 -8.77 -6.25
CA HIS A 84 9.24 -9.70 -7.30
C HIS A 84 8.09 -9.20 -8.18
N GLN A 85 7.37 -8.17 -7.75
CA GLN A 85 6.25 -7.61 -8.52
C GLN A 85 6.53 -6.15 -8.93
N PHE A 86 6.92 -5.30 -7.99
CA PHE A 86 7.06 -3.87 -8.24
C PHE A 86 8.37 -3.54 -8.98
N LEU A 87 9.52 -3.88 -8.43
CA LEU A 87 10.81 -3.52 -9.03
C LEU A 87 10.99 -4.07 -10.45
N PRO A 88 10.61 -5.31 -10.80
CA PRO A 88 10.76 -5.80 -12.16
C PRO A 88 10.04 -4.96 -13.22
N GLN A 89 8.94 -4.30 -12.85
CA GLN A 89 8.20 -3.45 -13.78
C GLN A 89 8.93 -2.13 -14.09
N PHE A 90 9.78 -1.65 -13.19
CA PHE A 90 10.46 -0.37 -13.34
C PHE A 90 11.90 -0.47 -13.78
N ILE A 91 12.63 -1.47 -13.28
CA ILE A 91 14.07 -1.64 -13.58
C ILE A 91 14.38 -2.89 -14.40
N GLY A 92 13.36 -3.71 -14.69
CA GLY A 92 13.48 -4.95 -15.45
C GLY A 92 13.92 -6.14 -14.60
N GLN A 93 13.41 -7.32 -14.94
CA GLN A 93 13.68 -8.56 -14.22
C GLN A 93 15.15 -8.94 -14.19
N ALA A 94 15.88 -8.67 -15.29
CA ALA A 94 17.30 -9.03 -15.38
C ALA A 94 18.14 -8.30 -14.33
N LEU A 95 17.91 -7.01 -14.09
CA LEU A 95 18.63 -6.24 -13.09
C LEU A 95 18.25 -6.68 -11.67
N VAL A 96 16.97 -6.97 -11.42
CA VAL A 96 16.55 -7.51 -10.12
C VAL A 96 17.26 -8.84 -9.83
N ASN A 97 17.30 -9.74 -10.81
CA ASN A 97 17.96 -11.04 -10.66
C ASN A 97 19.48 -10.87 -10.42
N ASP A 98 20.12 -9.96 -11.12
CA ASP A 98 21.54 -9.68 -10.94
C ASP A 98 21.84 -9.19 -9.53
N ILE A 99 21.07 -8.22 -9.03
CA ILE A 99 21.24 -7.68 -7.67
C ILE A 99 20.98 -8.76 -6.60
N LEU A 100 19.99 -9.62 -6.79
CA LEU A 100 19.69 -10.70 -5.86
C LEU A 100 20.78 -11.79 -5.85
N ALA A 101 21.38 -12.05 -7.01
CA ALA A 101 22.43 -13.07 -7.12
C ALA A 101 23.83 -12.56 -6.70
N ASN A 102 24.18 -11.35 -7.08
CA ASN A 102 25.52 -10.80 -6.98
C ASN A 102 25.65 -9.69 -5.93
N GLY A 103 24.52 -9.26 -5.34
CA GLY A 103 24.50 -8.15 -4.38
C GLY A 103 24.64 -6.79 -5.04
N ARG A 104 24.82 -5.77 -4.21
CA ARG A 104 24.96 -4.38 -4.65
C ARG A 104 26.37 -4.12 -5.19
N GLN A 105 26.48 -3.73 -6.45
CA GLN A 105 27.77 -3.49 -7.11
C GLN A 105 28.25 -2.05 -6.99
N HIS A 106 27.32 -1.08 -6.96
CA HIS A 106 27.65 0.35 -7.06
C HIS A 106 27.48 1.09 -5.73
N TYR A 107 26.69 0.55 -4.83
CA TYR A 107 26.42 1.16 -3.54
C TYR A 107 26.73 0.18 -2.41
N THR A 108 27.92 0.33 -1.84
CA THR A 108 28.53 -0.64 -0.94
C THR A 108 28.78 -0.12 0.48
N THR A 109 28.00 0.88 0.93
CA THR A 109 28.16 1.43 2.27
C THR A 109 27.88 0.38 3.34
N LEU A 110 28.66 0.38 4.41
CA LEU A 110 28.49 -0.52 5.55
C LEU A 110 27.26 -0.15 6.41
N VAL A 111 26.95 1.15 6.46
CA VAL A 111 25.78 1.66 7.17
C VAL A 111 24.66 1.90 6.16
N PRO A 112 23.45 1.32 6.37
CA PRO A 112 22.31 1.56 5.50
C PRO A 112 21.93 3.03 5.50
N THR A 113 22.19 3.71 4.40
CA THR A 113 21.79 5.10 4.17
C THR A 113 21.11 5.20 2.81
N ILE A 114 20.24 6.18 2.65
CA ILE A 114 19.63 6.47 1.35
C ILE A 114 20.57 7.41 0.60
N PRO A 115 21.06 7.03 -0.62
CA PRO A 115 21.86 7.94 -1.44
C PRO A 115 21.11 9.22 -1.77
N VAL A 116 21.83 10.35 -1.79
CA VAL A 116 21.23 11.65 -2.14
C VAL A 116 20.62 11.60 -3.55
N GLU A 117 21.33 10.98 -4.49
CA GLU A 117 20.88 10.82 -5.87
C GLU A 117 19.57 9.99 -5.96
N PHE A 118 19.42 8.99 -5.12
CA PHE A 118 18.17 8.22 -5.05
C PHE A 118 17.03 9.08 -4.51
N GLN A 119 17.24 9.75 -3.38
CA GLN A 119 16.21 10.53 -2.71
C GLN A 119 15.77 11.74 -3.53
N THR A 120 16.69 12.41 -4.20
CA THR A 120 16.41 13.67 -4.92
C THR A 120 15.99 13.46 -6.36
N ALA A 121 16.37 12.36 -6.98
CA ALA A 121 16.10 12.09 -8.40
C ALA A 121 15.49 10.71 -8.64
N ALA A 122 16.23 9.63 -8.44
CA ALA A 122 15.83 8.30 -8.89
C ALA A 122 14.50 7.82 -8.26
N TYR A 123 14.29 8.04 -6.98
CA TYR A 123 13.04 7.73 -6.29
C TYR A 123 11.83 8.47 -6.89
N ARG A 124 12.04 9.67 -7.45
CA ARG A 124 10.99 10.54 -7.96
C ARG A 124 10.63 10.33 -9.42
N PHE A 125 11.13 9.27 -10.04
CA PHE A 125 10.87 8.95 -11.46
C PHE A 125 9.37 8.87 -11.79
N GLY A 126 8.54 8.49 -10.83
CA GLY A 126 7.08 8.41 -10.97
C GLY A 126 6.41 9.74 -11.31
N HIS A 127 7.04 10.88 -11.04
CA HIS A 127 6.49 12.20 -11.41
C HIS A 127 6.24 12.34 -12.91
N SER A 128 7.08 11.72 -13.75
CA SER A 128 6.90 11.72 -15.20
C SER A 128 5.82 10.75 -15.70
N MET A 129 5.31 9.91 -14.83
CA MET A 129 4.31 8.87 -15.15
C MET A 129 2.88 9.32 -14.87
N ILE A 130 2.70 10.46 -14.24
CA ILE A 130 1.37 11.01 -13.92
C ILE A 130 0.61 11.32 -15.22
N ARG A 131 -0.66 10.95 -15.23
CA ARG A 131 -1.58 11.14 -16.36
C ARG A 131 -2.78 11.99 -15.93
N PRO A 132 -3.44 12.68 -16.85
CA PRO A 132 -4.62 13.48 -16.55
C PRO A 132 -5.84 12.65 -16.15
N SER A 133 -5.86 11.36 -16.48
CA SER A 133 -6.92 10.43 -16.08
C SER A 133 -6.38 9.04 -15.83
N TYR A 134 -7.08 8.30 -14.98
CA TYR A 134 -6.78 6.92 -14.63
C TYR A 134 -8.04 6.07 -14.72
N ARG A 135 -7.92 4.85 -15.25
CA ARG A 135 -8.97 3.86 -15.17
C ARG A 135 -8.78 3.00 -13.92
N ALA A 136 -9.67 3.18 -12.95
CA ALA A 136 -9.62 2.46 -11.69
C ALA A 136 -10.21 1.04 -11.77
N ASN A 137 -11.20 0.83 -12.64
CA ASN A 137 -11.84 -0.46 -12.85
C ASN A 137 -12.34 -0.62 -14.28
N LEU A 138 -12.87 -1.81 -14.63
CA LEU A 138 -13.40 -2.09 -15.97
C LEU A 138 -14.88 -1.74 -16.14
N ALA A 139 -15.56 -1.38 -15.05
CA ALA A 139 -17.01 -1.27 -15.01
C ALA A 139 -17.49 0.16 -15.10
N GLY A 140 -17.00 0.95 -15.93
CA GLY A 140 -17.85 2.06 -16.10
C GLY A 140 -17.30 3.43 -16.31
N ASP A 141 -16.07 3.57 -16.20
CA ASP A 141 -15.53 4.86 -16.40
C ASP A 141 -15.20 5.10 -17.87
N LYS A 142 -15.80 4.98 -18.78
CA LYS A 142 -15.44 5.34 -20.16
C LYS A 142 -14.04 5.98 -20.33
N GLY A 143 -13.17 5.78 -19.36
CA GLY A 143 -11.83 6.35 -19.24
C GLY A 143 -11.79 7.74 -18.61
N GLU A 144 -12.80 8.16 -17.89
CA GLU A 144 -12.95 9.53 -17.37
C GLU A 144 -12.73 9.68 -15.86
N ALA A 145 -12.19 8.68 -15.17
CA ALA A 145 -11.71 8.88 -13.81
C ALA A 145 -10.52 9.84 -13.82
N PHE A 146 -10.80 11.09 -13.51
CA PHE A 146 -9.80 12.13 -13.65
C PHE A 146 -8.91 12.25 -12.44
N PHE A 147 -7.76 12.81 -12.70
CA PHE A 147 -6.76 13.16 -11.70
C PHE A 147 -7.36 13.93 -10.50
N GLY A 148 -8.26 14.90 -10.74
CA GLY A 148 -8.91 15.64 -9.68
C GLY A 148 -9.67 14.75 -8.68
N MET A 149 -10.41 13.76 -9.17
CA MET A 149 -11.18 12.85 -8.32
C MET A 149 -10.28 11.94 -7.47
N VAL A 150 -9.16 11.47 -8.03
CA VAL A 150 -8.21 10.62 -7.30
C VAL A 150 -7.56 11.37 -6.13
N PHE A 151 -7.37 12.67 -6.25
CA PHE A 151 -6.70 13.52 -5.26
C PHE A 151 -7.65 14.50 -4.56
N ASP A 152 -8.94 14.40 -4.76
CA ASP A 152 -9.91 15.27 -4.10
C ASP A 152 -10.11 14.82 -2.65
N PRO A 153 -9.71 15.61 -1.66
CA PRO A 153 -9.87 15.24 -0.26
C PRO A 153 -11.33 15.15 0.18
N SER A 154 -12.27 15.71 -0.58
CA SER A 154 -13.69 15.57 -0.30
C SER A 154 -14.23 14.18 -0.65
N GLU A 155 -13.51 13.44 -1.48
CA GLU A 155 -13.81 12.07 -1.88
C GLU A 155 -13.08 11.03 -1.00
N PHE A 156 -12.10 11.44 -0.20
CA PHE A 156 -11.39 10.53 0.71
C PHE A 156 -12.37 9.99 1.77
N GLY A 157 -12.31 8.69 1.99
CA GLY A 157 -13.18 8.01 2.92
C GLY A 157 -14.64 7.92 2.51
N LYS A 158 -14.98 8.36 1.34
CA LYS A 158 -16.27 8.06 0.75
C LYS A 158 -16.23 6.66 0.15
N SER A 159 -16.72 5.73 0.90
CA SER A 159 -17.05 4.39 0.39
C SER A 159 -18.38 4.41 -0.39
N ASP A 160 -18.86 5.56 -0.79
CA ASP A 160 -20.04 5.68 -1.65
C ASP A 160 -19.63 5.47 -3.11
N PRO A 161 -20.04 4.38 -3.73
CA PRO A 161 -19.70 4.08 -5.11
C PRO A 161 -20.58 4.84 -6.09
N GLY A 162 -21.54 5.63 -5.64
CA GLY A 162 -22.40 6.41 -6.51
C GLY A 162 -21.60 7.28 -7.48
N ASP A 163 -20.46 7.79 -7.00
CA ASP A 163 -19.57 8.65 -7.78
C ASP A 163 -18.41 7.89 -8.46
N MET A 164 -18.19 6.62 -8.10
CA MET A 164 -17.14 5.79 -8.72
C MET A 164 -17.67 4.77 -9.73
N THR A 165 -18.95 4.70 -9.89
CA THR A 165 -19.64 3.82 -10.87
C THR A 165 -20.07 4.56 -12.13
N GLY A 166 -19.55 5.75 -12.35
CA GLY A 166 -19.75 6.43 -13.62
C GLY A 166 -19.30 5.63 -14.83
#